data_b9dbb33f057d2aa50afb3a1ea54a76e2
#
_entry.id   b9dbb33f057d2aa50afb3a1ea54a76e2
#
_cell.length_a   1.000
_cell.length_b   1.000
_cell.length_c   1.000
_cell.angle_alpha   90.00
_cell.angle_beta   90.00
_cell.angle_gamma   90.00
#
_symmetry.space_group_name_H-M   'P 1'
#
loop_
_entity.id
_entity.type
_entity.pdbx_description
1 polymer ?
#
loop_
_entity_poly.entity_id
_entity_poly.type
_entity_poly.pdbx_seq_one_letter_code
_entity_poly.pdbx_strand_id
1 'polypeptide(L)'
;MKTNLKDVTFIIPIKLDSNDRLNNYTIVINHLTNLFDTNIIVCESDKTSNEKLLKIHEDVEYIFHENKNDYFHRTKILNIMTKMSKTNIVCNYDTDVVFPEQQYISSVNKIKKDDCTIVFPYGGKFMNIPNKFFDLIKNNNFYDINEDLLELAHPNSLGGAFFFNKEKYTIAGLENENFMSWGFEDNERISRLQKLNHQVCRVPGLLFHLNHQRGVDSVPENPFYQKNIQEYNKINSMNKTQLEGYINNWPWIK
;
A
#
# COMPACT_ATOMS: atom_id res chain seq x y z
N MET A 1 25.18 0.33 -7.26
CA MET A 1 24.66 1.68 -7.62
C MET A 1 23.15 1.59 -7.47
N LYS A 2 22.49 2.55 -6.78
CA LYS A 2 21.02 2.54 -6.63
C LYS A 2 20.34 2.84 -7.97
N THR A 3 19.22 2.18 -8.22
CA THR A 3 18.37 2.51 -9.37
C THR A 3 17.66 3.85 -9.16
N ASN A 4 17.69 4.73 -10.16
CA ASN A 4 17.07 6.05 -10.07
C ASN A 4 15.55 5.97 -10.25
N LEU A 5 14.82 6.29 -9.19
CA LEU A 5 13.36 6.41 -9.11
C LEU A 5 12.93 7.74 -8.46
N LYS A 6 13.66 8.84 -8.71
CA LYS A 6 13.36 10.19 -8.17
C LYS A 6 12.01 10.73 -8.61
N ASP A 7 11.44 10.20 -9.66
CA ASP A 7 10.09 10.49 -10.16
C ASP A 7 8.99 9.62 -9.52
N VAL A 8 9.36 8.84 -8.49
CA VAL A 8 8.45 7.99 -7.71
C VAL A 8 8.47 8.43 -6.25
N THR A 9 7.31 8.38 -5.60
CA THR A 9 7.17 8.53 -4.15
C THR A 9 6.52 7.27 -3.57
N PHE A 10 7.21 6.61 -2.63
CA PHE A 10 6.60 5.57 -1.80
C PHE A 10 5.87 6.22 -0.62
N ILE A 11 4.60 5.90 -0.43
CA ILE A 11 3.80 6.35 0.72
C ILE A 11 3.51 5.17 1.63
N ILE A 12 3.96 5.26 2.88
CA ILE A 12 3.94 4.16 3.85
C ILE A 12 3.16 4.59 5.09
N PRO A 13 1.88 4.21 5.20
CA PRO A 13 1.09 4.48 6.39
C PRO A 13 1.48 3.48 7.49
N ILE A 14 1.65 3.96 8.73
CA ILE A 14 1.99 3.11 9.87
C ILE A 14 1.22 3.50 11.13
N LYS A 15 0.81 2.48 11.89
CA LYS A 15 0.47 2.55 13.31
C LYS A 15 1.38 1.58 14.01
N LEU A 16 2.20 2.06 14.93
CA LEU A 16 3.23 1.25 15.59
C LEU A 16 2.62 0.51 16.78
N ASP A 17 2.04 -0.66 16.52
CA ASP A 17 1.32 -1.48 17.51
C ASP A 17 2.12 -2.67 18.05
N SER A 18 3.30 -2.96 17.49
CA SER A 18 4.11 -4.10 17.90
C SER A 18 5.59 -3.97 17.51
N ASN A 19 6.46 -4.74 18.18
CA ASN A 19 7.86 -4.85 17.80
C ASN A 19 8.05 -5.54 16.44
N ASP A 20 7.20 -6.49 16.09
CA ASP A 20 7.24 -7.13 14.76
C ASP A 20 7.00 -6.11 13.66
N ARG A 21 6.03 -5.20 13.84
CA ARG A 21 5.78 -4.12 12.88
C ARG A 21 6.96 -3.18 12.75
N LEU A 22 7.61 -2.82 13.86
CA LEU A 22 8.84 -2.00 13.82
C LEU A 22 9.97 -2.71 13.06
N ASN A 23 10.16 -4.00 13.32
CA ASN A 23 11.18 -4.81 12.64
C ASN A 23 10.90 -4.91 11.13
N ASN A 24 9.65 -5.21 10.75
CA ASN A 24 9.24 -5.31 9.35
C ASN A 24 9.38 -3.97 8.63
N TYR A 25 8.92 -2.87 9.26
CA TYR A 25 9.11 -1.52 8.77
C TYR A 25 10.59 -1.20 8.53
N THR A 26 11.46 -1.56 9.48
CA THR A 26 12.90 -1.35 9.36
C THR A 26 13.49 -2.11 8.15
N ILE A 27 13.06 -3.36 7.94
CA ILE A 27 13.47 -4.15 6.76
C ILE A 27 12.99 -3.48 5.48
N VAL A 28 11.73 -3.03 5.43
CA VAL A 28 11.13 -2.38 4.26
C VAL A 28 11.88 -1.08 3.91
N ILE A 29 12.10 -0.18 4.88
CA ILE A 29 12.81 1.08 4.61
C ILE A 29 14.23 0.82 4.13
N ASN A 30 14.97 -0.08 4.79
CA ASN A 30 16.32 -0.44 4.36
C ASN A 30 16.32 -1.07 2.95
N HIS A 31 15.34 -1.91 2.63
CA HIS A 31 15.20 -2.51 1.31
C HIS A 31 15.01 -1.43 0.24
N LEU A 32 14.04 -0.52 0.42
CA LEU A 32 13.76 0.55 -0.53
C LEU A 32 14.95 1.51 -0.68
N THR A 33 15.55 1.95 0.44
CA THR A 33 16.67 2.90 0.41
C THR A 33 17.98 2.31 -0.10
N ASN A 34 18.18 1.00 0.04
CA ASN A 34 19.34 0.32 -0.54
C ASN A 34 19.22 0.13 -2.06
N LEU A 35 18.01 -0.15 -2.56
CA LEU A 35 17.77 -0.40 -3.99
C LEU A 35 17.63 0.89 -4.80
N PHE A 36 16.98 1.92 -4.24
CA PHE A 36 16.50 3.06 -5.02
C PHE A 36 17.00 4.41 -4.49
N ASP A 37 17.26 5.32 -5.43
CA ASP A 37 17.30 6.76 -5.20
C ASP A 37 15.89 7.29 -5.51
N THR A 38 15.07 7.49 -4.46
CA THR A 38 13.62 7.71 -4.55
C THR A 38 13.11 8.60 -3.41
N ASN A 39 11.83 8.96 -3.42
CA ASN A 39 11.19 9.69 -2.35
C ASN A 39 10.38 8.73 -1.47
N ILE A 40 10.47 8.85 -0.17
CA ILE A 40 9.71 8.04 0.80
C ILE A 40 9.02 8.96 1.80
N ILE A 41 7.71 8.86 1.89
CA ILE A 41 6.89 9.53 2.92
C ILE A 41 6.35 8.46 3.85
N VAL A 42 6.62 8.59 5.14
CA VAL A 42 6.07 7.73 6.19
C VAL A 42 5.11 8.57 7.02
N CYS A 43 3.87 8.14 7.13
CA CYS A 43 2.90 8.80 7.99
C CYS A 43 2.47 7.86 9.12
N GLU A 44 2.92 8.20 10.32
CA GLU A 44 2.43 7.55 11.53
C GLU A 44 1.09 8.14 11.94
N SER A 45 0.11 7.27 12.22
CA SER A 45 -1.17 7.70 12.77
C SER A 45 -1.43 6.94 14.07
N ASP A 46 -1.19 7.63 15.18
CA ASP A 46 -1.33 7.08 16.52
C ASP A 46 -1.67 8.21 17.53
N LYS A 47 -1.87 7.83 18.82
CA LYS A 47 -2.10 8.77 19.92
C LYS A 47 -0.86 9.58 20.28
N THR A 48 0.32 8.98 20.15
CA THR A 48 1.62 9.56 20.46
C THR A 48 2.64 9.23 19.38
N SER A 49 3.55 10.16 19.12
CA SER A 49 4.57 9.99 18.07
C SER A 49 5.70 9.07 18.52
N ASN A 50 6.11 8.18 17.62
CA ASN A 50 7.29 7.33 17.73
C ASN A 50 8.39 7.77 16.73
N GLU A 51 8.49 9.07 16.41
CA GLU A 51 9.41 9.61 15.41
C GLU A 51 10.83 9.05 15.53
N LYS A 52 11.37 8.97 16.76
CA LYS A 52 12.74 8.45 17.01
C LYS A 52 12.95 7.01 16.55
N LEU A 53 11.88 6.21 16.52
CA LEU A 53 11.91 4.82 16.09
C LEU A 53 11.63 4.67 14.59
N LEU A 54 10.88 5.60 13.99
CA LEU A 54 10.41 5.51 12.61
C LEU A 54 11.27 6.32 11.63
N LYS A 55 11.91 7.40 12.08
CA LYS A 55 12.83 8.18 11.25
C LYS A 55 14.22 7.57 11.24
N ILE A 56 14.35 6.37 10.67
CA ILE A 56 15.59 5.58 10.67
C ILE A 56 16.54 5.91 9.52
N HIS A 57 16.12 6.75 8.57
CA HIS A 57 16.91 7.16 7.41
C HIS A 57 16.66 8.64 7.10
N GLU A 58 17.71 9.39 6.70
CA GLU A 58 17.61 10.82 6.41
C GLU A 58 16.74 11.15 5.18
N ASP A 59 16.67 10.22 4.21
CA ASP A 59 15.87 10.35 2.99
C ASP A 59 14.37 10.08 3.23
N VAL A 60 13.95 9.75 4.46
CA VAL A 60 12.56 9.50 4.82
C VAL A 60 11.90 10.77 5.35
N GLU A 61 10.91 11.27 4.64
CA GLU A 61 10.00 12.31 5.14
C GLU A 61 9.02 11.69 6.14
N TYR A 62 9.18 11.99 7.42
CA TYR A 62 8.31 11.50 8.48
C TYR A 62 7.24 12.53 8.82
N ILE A 63 6.00 12.06 8.96
CA ILE A 63 4.82 12.85 9.32
C ILE A 63 4.10 12.15 10.47
N PHE A 64 3.68 12.94 11.45
CA PHE A 64 2.81 12.47 12.51
C PHE A 64 1.40 13.03 12.34
N HIS A 65 0.42 12.11 12.29
CA HIS A 65 -1.00 12.43 12.28
C HIS A 65 -1.61 11.94 13.61
N GLU A 66 -1.88 12.87 14.53
CA GLU A 66 -2.53 12.52 15.80
C GLU A 66 -3.90 11.87 15.56
N ASN A 67 -4.05 10.65 16.06
CA ASN A 67 -5.29 9.88 15.97
C ASN A 67 -5.71 9.44 17.38
N LYS A 68 -6.78 10.06 17.90
CA LYS A 68 -7.32 9.73 19.23
C LYS A 68 -8.16 8.44 19.25
N ASN A 69 -8.48 7.90 18.06
CA ASN A 69 -9.19 6.63 17.93
C ASN A 69 -8.23 5.45 18.08
N ASP A 70 -8.75 4.33 18.59
CA ASP A 70 -7.99 3.08 18.70
C ASP A 70 -7.81 2.40 17.35
N TYR A 71 -8.58 2.78 16.33
CA TYR A 71 -8.59 2.16 15.01
C TYR A 71 -7.86 3.02 13.98
N PHE A 72 -7.16 2.34 13.07
CA PHE A 72 -6.36 2.95 12.04
C PHE A 72 -7.21 3.34 10.82
N HIS A 73 -7.18 4.61 10.44
CA HIS A 73 -7.87 5.12 9.25
C HIS A 73 -6.94 5.16 8.04
N ARG A 74 -6.53 3.96 7.56
CA ARG A 74 -5.52 3.78 6.51
C ARG A 74 -5.83 4.58 5.24
N THR A 75 -7.06 4.54 4.75
CA THR A 75 -7.49 5.22 3.52
C THR A 75 -7.31 6.74 3.60
N LYS A 76 -7.66 7.36 4.73
CA LYS A 76 -7.44 8.79 4.98
C LYS A 76 -5.95 9.15 4.99
N ILE A 77 -5.12 8.35 5.68
CA ILE A 77 -3.68 8.58 5.77
C ILE A 77 -3.03 8.49 4.39
N LEU A 78 -3.44 7.52 3.56
CA LEU A 78 -2.99 7.38 2.19
C LEU A 78 -3.34 8.59 1.32
N ASN A 79 -4.55 9.15 1.48
CA ASN A 79 -4.96 10.36 0.76
C ASN A 79 -4.13 11.58 1.16
N ILE A 80 -3.85 11.74 2.46
CA ILE A 80 -2.98 12.81 2.97
C ILE A 80 -1.60 12.72 2.30
N MET A 81 -0.96 11.55 2.36
CA MET A 81 0.37 11.35 1.77
C MET A 81 0.36 11.48 0.24
N THR A 82 -0.69 10.99 -0.44
CA THR A 82 -0.84 11.15 -1.88
C THR A 82 -0.88 12.63 -2.28
N LYS A 83 -1.62 13.46 -1.55
CA LYS A 83 -1.68 14.91 -1.79
C LYS A 83 -0.33 15.59 -1.56
N MET A 84 0.43 15.16 -0.56
CA MET A 84 1.76 15.69 -0.24
C MET A 84 2.84 15.28 -1.24
N SER A 85 2.70 14.11 -1.86
CA SER A 85 3.65 13.63 -2.88
C SER A 85 3.83 14.66 -3.99
N LYS A 86 5.09 14.96 -4.33
CA LYS A 86 5.47 15.89 -5.40
C LYS A 86 5.63 15.21 -6.76
N THR A 87 5.59 13.88 -6.80
CA THR A 87 5.74 13.09 -8.03
C THR A 87 4.38 12.64 -8.56
N ASN A 88 4.31 12.40 -9.87
CA ASN A 88 3.08 11.86 -10.49
C ASN A 88 2.99 10.33 -10.41
N ILE A 89 4.08 9.64 -10.14
CA ILE A 89 4.08 8.19 -9.85
C ILE A 89 4.17 8.02 -8.35
N VAL A 90 3.16 7.39 -7.75
CA VAL A 90 3.12 7.13 -6.31
C VAL A 90 2.94 5.64 -6.08
N CYS A 91 3.59 5.11 -5.07
CA CYS A 91 3.42 3.74 -4.63
C CYS A 91 2.81 3.72 -3.24
N ASN A 92 1.56 3.22 -3.11
CA ASN A 92 1.03 2.78 -1.83
C ASN A 92 1.79 1.53 -1.40
N TYR A 93 2.30 1.52 -0.17
CA TYR A 93 3.21 0.48 0.26
C TYR A 93 3.00 0.11 1.74
N ASP A 94 2.75 -1.16 2.03
CA ASP A 94 2.59 -1.63 3.40
C ASP A 94 3.95 -1.85 4.08
N THR A 95 3.97 -1.81 5.41
CA THR A 95 5.17 -1.88 6.24
C THR A 95 5.81 -3.26 6.34
N ASP A 96 5.25 -4.25 5.65
CA ASP A 96 5.55 -5.68 5.83
C ASP A 96 5.61 -6.47 4.52
N VAL A 97 5.76 -5.78 3.38
CA VAL A 97 5.89 -6.42 2.07
C VAL A 97 7.18 -6.01 1.37
N VAL A 98 7.75 -6.93 0.60
CA VAL A 98 8.96 -6.70 -0.21
C VAL A 98 8.86 -7.45 -1.53
N PHE A 99 9.60 -6.97 -2.53
CA PHE A 99 9.65 -7.54 -3.87
C PHE A 99 11.08 -7.53 -4.41
N PRO A 100 11.41 -8.42 -5.35
CA PRO A 100 12.61 -8.28 -6.18
C PRO A 100 12.63 -6.95 -6.94
N GLU A 101 13.80 -6.34 -7.08
CA GLU A 101 13.99 -5.02 -7.70
C GLU A 101 13.29 -4.87 -9.06
N GLN A 102 13.34 -5.91 -9.90
CA GLN A 102 12.77 -5.87 -11.24
C GLN A 102 11.23 -5.68 -11.24
N GLN A 103 10.53 -6.11 -10.20
CA GLN A 103 9.07 -5.95 -10.10
C GLN A 103 8.69 -4.47 -9.90
N TYR A 104 9.47 -3.71 -9.12
CA TYR A 104 9.29 -2.25 -8.98
C TYR A 104 9.55 -1.52 -10.30
N ILE A 105 10.69 -1.80 -10.93
CA ILE A 105 11.08 -1.18 -12.21
C ILE A 105 10.02 -1.46 -13.29
N SER A 106 9.56 -2.69 -13.39
CA SER A 106 8.54 -3.09 -14.37
C SER A 106 7.21 -2.38 -14.13
N SER A 107 6.82 -2.19 -12.85
CA SER A 107 5.60 -1.47 -12.48
C SER A 107 5.66 0.01 -12.83
N VAL A 108 6.77 0.68 -12.51
CA VAL A 108 7.01 2.08 -12.87
C VAL A 108 6.98 2.27 -14.39
N ASN A 109 7.61 1.36 -15.14
CA ASN A 109 7.63 1.42 -16.60
C ASN A 109 6.23 1.29 -17.22
N LYS A 110 5.34 0.45 -16.63
CA LYS A 110 3.93 0.36 -17.07
C LYS A 110 3.17 1.66 -16.83
N ILE A 111 3.37 2.32 -15.67
CA ILE A 111 2.76 3.64 -15.40
C ILE A 111 3.28 4.70 -16.39
N LYS A 112 4.61 4.72 -16.64
CA LYS A 112 5.24 5.69 -17.58
C LYS A 112 4.76 5.54 -19.02
N LYS A 113 4.42 4.34 -19.46
CA LYS A 113 3.84 4.08 -20.79
C LYS A 113 2.38 4.51 -20.89
N ASP A 114 1.80 4.98 -19.80
CA ASP A 114 0.41 5.40 -19.68
C ASP A 114 -0.65 4.29 -19.92
N ASP A 115 -0.20 3.04 -19.91
CA ASP A 115 -1.05 1.88 -20.16
C ASP A 115 -2.01 1.58 -18.99
N CYS A 116 -1.65 1.98 -17.75
CA CYS A 116 -2.39 1.60 -16.54
C CYS A 116 -2.57 2.78 -15.58
N THR A 117 -3.71 2.85 -14.92
CA THR A 117 -3.96 3.79 -13.82
C THR A 117 -3.28 3.31 -12.54
N ILE A 118 -3.38 2.01 -12.25
CA ILE A 118 -2.66 1.35 -11.18
C ILE A 118 -1.96 0.09 -11.67
N VAL A 119 -0.83 -0.25 -11.04
CA VAL A 119 -0.05 -1.47 -11.32
C VAL A 119 0.33 -2.14 -10.01
N PHE A 120 -0.09 -3.39 -9.83
CA PHE A 120 0.42 -4.22 -8.75
C PHE A 120 1.81 -4.76 -9.11
N PRO A 121 2.83 -4.61 -8.23
CA PRO A 121 4.18 -5.11 -8.48
C PRO A 121 4.30 -6.64 -8.33
N TYR A 122 3.20 -7.39 -8.46
CA TYR A 122 3.17 -8.85 -8.34
C TYR A 122 1.96 -9.46 -9.06
N GLY A 123 2.03 -10.78 -9.33
CA GLY A 123 1.01 -11.52 -10.09
C GLY A 123 -0.24 -11.95 -9.31
N GLY A 124 -0.34 -11.58 -8.02
CA GLY A 124 -1.48 -11.92 -7.16
C GLY A 124 -1.16 -12.87 -6.01
N LYS A 125 -0.12 -13.69 -6.11
CA LYS A 125 0.29 -14.59 -5.03
C LYS A 125 0.95 -13.80 -3.90
N PHE A 126 0.32 -13.86 -2.72
CA PHE A 126 0.77 -13.26 -1.47
C PHE A 126 1.36 -14.38 -0.59
N MET A 127 2.69 -14.37 -0.40
CA MET A 127 3.43 -15.43 0.25
C MET A 127 3.92 -14.97 1.63
N ASN A 128 3.52 -15.67 2.69
CA ASN A 128 4.09 -15.47 4.03
C ASN A 128 5.52 -16.01 4.09
N ILE A 129 6.44 -15.18 4.55
CA ILE A 129 7.85 -15.54 4.69
C ILE A 129 8.19 -15.82 6.16
N PRO A 130 8.69 -17.02 6.49
CA PRO A 130 9.26 -17.29 7.79
C PRO A 130 10.50 -16.42 8.09
N ASN A 131 10.69 -16.03 9.36
CA ASN A 131 11.79 -15.17 9.82
C ASN A 131 13.19 -15.69 9.43
N LYS A 132 13.36 -17.00 9.26
CA LYS A 132 14.63 -17.61 8.80
C LYS A 132 15.12 -17.11 7.43
N PHE A 133 14.24 -16.53 6.61
CA PHE A 133 14.59 -15.95 5.31
C PHE A 133 14.82 -14.44 5.34
N PHE A 134 14.65 -13.76 6.48
CA PHE A 134 14.77 -12.30 6.56
C PHE A 134 16.17 -11.79 6.19
N ASP A 135 17.21 -12.56 6.45
CA ASP A 135 18.57 -12.18 6.07
C ASP A 135 18.79 -12.27 4.55
N LEU A 136 18.13 -13.20 3.84
CA LEU A 136 18.14 -13.22 2.38
C LEU A 136 17.46 -11.99 1.81
N ILE A 137 16.33 -11.56 2.39
CA ILE A 137 15.61 -10.35 1.99
C ILE A 137 16.45 -9.10 2.22
N LYS A 138 17.07 -8.94 3.41
CA LYS A 138 17.95 -7.80 3.73
C LYS A 138 19.12 -7.68 2.75
N ASN A 139 19.58 -8.81 2.21
CA ASN A 139 20.66 -8.88 1.22
C ASN A 139 20.16 -8.88 -0.24
N ASN A 140 18.86 -8.69 -0.47
CA ASN A 140 18.20 -8.73 -1.79
C ASN A 140 18.39 -10.06 -2.55
N ASN A 141 18.56 -11.16 -1.83
CA ASN A 141 18.80 -12.52 -2.36
C ASN A 141 17.50 -13.32 -2.48
N PHE A 142 16.51 -12.79 -3.20
CA PHE A 142 15.21 -13.45 -3.38
C PHE A 142 15.29 -14.77 -4.14
N TYR A 143 16.27 -14.93 -5.01
CA TYR A 143 16.46 -16.17 -5.79
C TYR A 143 16.89 -17.37 -4.95
N ASP A 144 17.46 -17.13 -3.76
CA ASP A 144 17.87 -18.18 -2.82
C ASP A 144 16.70 -18.61 -1.89
N ILE A 145 15.54 -17.97 -2.00
CA ILE A 145 14.35 -18.34 -1.24
C ILE A 145 13.69 -19.54 -1.93
N ASN A 146 13.67 -20.69 -1.24
CA ASN A 146 12.90 -21.84 -1.70
C ASN A 146 11.41 -21.59 -1.53
N GLU A 147 10.70 -21.36 -2.64
CA GLU A 147 9.26 -21.06 -2.66
C GLU A 147 8.41 -22.19 -2.06
N ASP A 148 8.84 -23.45 -2.12
CA ASP A 148 8.13 -24.59 -1.52
C ASP A 148 8.09 -24.54 0.02
N LEU A 149 8.91 -23.70 0.63
CA LEU A 149 8.95 -23.47 2.07
C LEU A 149 8.13 -22.25 2.50
N LEU A 150 7.46 -21.57 1.57
CA LEU A 150 6.61 -20.42 1.82
C LEU A 150 5.15 -20.85 1.93
N GLU A 151 4.39 -20.12 2.75
CA GLU A 151 2.96 -20.30 2.88
C GLU A 151 2.21 -19.35 1.93
N LEU A 152 1.35 -19.90 1.05
CA LEU A 152 0.45 -19.10 0.24
C LEU A 152 -0.70 -18.57 1.10
N ALA A 153 -0.62 -17.30 1.52
CA ALA A 153 -1.69 -16.68 2.29
C ALA A 153 -2.90 -16.30 1.43
N HIS A 154 -2.66 -15.74 0.24
CA HIS A 154 -3.73 -15.34 -0.68
C HIS A 154 -3.30 -15.56 -2.14
N PRO A 155 -4.11 -16.26 -2.96
CA PRO A 155 -3.78 -16.55 -4.37
C PRO A 155 -4.03 -15.36 -5.30
N ASN A 156 -4.96 -14.45 -4.96
CA ASN A 156 -5.39 -13.32 -5.78
C ASN A 156 -5.48 -12.03 -4.93
N SER A 157 -4.40 -11.70 -4.23
CA SER A 157 -4.35 -10.51 -3.36
C SER A 157 -4.47 -9.22 -4.17
N LEU A 158 -5.10 -8.22 -3.54
CA LEU A 158 -5.25 -6.84 -4.04
C LEU A 158 -4.58 -5.81 -3.08
N GLY A 159 -3.98 -6.29 -1.99
CA GLY A 159 -3.31 -5.47 -0.97
C GLY A 159 -1.78 -5.48 -1.09
N GLY A 160 -1.12 -4.99 -0.06
CA GLY A 160 0.34 -4.96 0.12
C GLY A 160 1.02 -3.79 -0.54
N ALA A 161 0.97 -3.68 -1.85
CA ALA A 161 1.50 -2.52 -2.58
C ALA A 161 0.88 -2.38 -3.97
N PHE A 162 0.78 -1.13 -4.44
CA PHE A 162 0.47 -0.82 -5.83
C PHE A 162 1.01 0.55 -6.23
N PHE A 163 1.53 0.64 -7.46
CA PHE A 163 1.91 1.89 -8.09
C PHE A 163 0.71 2.52 -8.79
N PHE A 164 0.65 3.84 -8.82
CA PHE A 164 -0.41 4.54 -9.54
C PHE A 164 0.03 5.86 -10.15
N ASN A 165 -0.64 6.24 -11.23
CA ASN A 165 -0.59 7.60 -11.77
C ASN A 165 -1.46 8.49 -10.87
N LYS A 166 -0.83 9.45 -10.17
CA LYS A 166 -1.49 10.31 -9.18
C LYS A 166 -2.65 11.11 -9.77
N GLU A 167 -2.46 11.68 -10.95
CA GLU A 167 -3.49 12.49 -11.62
C GLU A 167 -4.72 11.64 -11.95
N LYS A 168 -4.52 10.49 -12.63
CA LYS A 168 -5.61 9.56 -12.98
C LYS A 168 -6.31 9.01 -11.72
N TYR A 169 -5.54 8.70 -10.70
CA TYR A 169 -6.07 8.17 -9.44
C TYR A 169 -6.86 9.22 -8.64
N THR A 170 -6.43 10.49 -8.71
CA THR A 170 -7.17 11.62 -8.12
C THR A 170 -8.52 11.81 -8.81
N ILE A 171 -8.55 11.77 -10.15
CA ILE A 171 -9.80 11.83 -10.93
C ILE A 171 -10.75 10.67 -10.58
N ALA A 172 -10.19 9.48 -10.30
CA ALA A 172 -10.96 8.31 -9.91
C ALA A 172 -11.40 8.31 -8.42
N GLY A 173 -11.10 9.37 -7.65
CA GLY A 173 -11.59 9.56 -6.28
C GLY A 173 -10.60 9.23 -5.16
N LEU A 174 -9.34 8.93 -5.48
CA LEU A 174 -8.33 8.54 -4.48
C LEU A 174 -8.75 7.28 -3.70
N GLU A 175 -8.36 7.16 -2.43
CA GLU A 175 -8.91 6.15 -1.51
C GLU A 175 -10.28 6.59 -1.01
N ASN A 176 -11.18 5.64 -0.83
CA ASN A 176 -12.49 5.91 -0.24
C ASN A 176 -12.39 5.97 1.30
N GLU A 177 -12.46 7.18 1.87
CA GLU A 177 -12.33 7.40 3.31
C GLU A 177 -13.55 6.93 4.13
N ASN A 178 -14.59 6.39 3.50
CA ASN A 178 -15.68 5.72 4.22
C ASN A 178 -15.24 4.37 4.80
N PHE A 179 -14.10 3.80 4.34
CA PHE A 179 -13.51 2.61 4.91
C PHE A 179 -12.63 2.95 6.11
N MET A 180 -12.96 2.37 7.25
CA MET A 180 -12.20 2.50 8.50
C MET A 180 -11.68 1.12 8.91
N SER A 181 -10.44 1.05 9.47
CA SER A 181 -9.80 -0.19 9.84
C SER A 181 -9.68 -1.14 8.61
N TRP A 182 -9.76 -2.44 8.78
CA TRP A 182 -9.54 -3.43 7.74
C TRP A 182 -10.86 -3.94 7.14
N GLY A 183 -10.87 -4.16 5.82
CA GLY A 183 -11.84 -4.97 5.10
C GLY A 183 -12.50 -4.26 3.92
N PHE A 184 -12.40 -4.88 2.75
CA PHE A 184 -13.01 -4.50 1.48
C PHE A 184 -12.52 -3.21 0.80
N GLU A 185 -11.63 -2.42 1.39
CA GLU A 185 -11.08 -1.21 0.78
C GLU A 185 -10.32 -1.52 -0.52
N ASP A 186 -9.54 -2.59 -0.53
CA ASP A 186 -8.81 -3.04 -1.72
C ASP A 186 -9.76 -3.54 -2.83
N ASN A 187 -10.80 -4.27 -2.45
CA ASN A 187 -11.82 -4.77 -3.39
C ASN A 187 -12.62 -3.62 -4.00
N GLU A 188 -13.00 -2.64 -3.17
CA GLU A 188 -13.72 -1.44 -3.60
C GLU A 188 -12.89 -0.65 -4.60
N ARG A 189 -11.62 -0.38 -4.28
CA ARG A 189 -10.69 0.34 -5.17
C ARG A 189 -10.69 -0.24 -6.57
N ILE A 190 -10.52 -1.57 -6.68
CA ILE A 190 -10.46 -2.23 -7.98
C ILE A 190 -11.80 -2.19 -8.69
N SER A 191 -12.90 -2.50 -7.99
CA SER A 191 -14.24 -2.46 -8.57
C SER A 191 -14.59 -1.05 -9.09
N ARG A 192 -14.31 -0.02 -8.31
CA ARG A 192 -14.52 1.39 -8.67
C ARG A 192 -13.72 1.79 -9.89
N LEU A 193 -12.42 1.50 -9.90
CA LEU A 193 -11.55 1.82 -11.04
C LEU A 193 -12.03 1.15 -12.34
N GLN A 194 -12.40 -0.13 -12.29
CA GLN A 194 -12.91 -0.85 -13.44
C GLN A 194 -14.23 -0.26 -13.96
N LYS A 195 -15.16 0.08 -13.05
CA LYS A 195 -16.44 0.74 -13.42
C LYS A 195 -16.24 2.12 -14.05
N LEU A 196 -15.20 2.83 -13.66
CA LEU A 196 -14.82 4.13 -14.25
C LEU A 196 -13.99 3.99 -15.53
N ASN A 197 -13.75 2.77 -16.02
CA ASN A 197 -12.93 2.43 -17.19
C ASN A 197 -11.44 2.75 -17.02
N HIS A 198 -10.93 2.74 -15.80
CA HIS A 198 -9.50 2.82 -15.51
C HIS A 198 -8.84 1.43 -15.65
N GLN A 199 -7.65 1.42 -16.25
CA GLN A 199 -6.88 0.19 -16.43
C GLN A 199 -6.15 -0.19 -15.15
N VAL A 200 -6.34 -1.46 -14.74
CA VAL A 200 -5.70 -2.10 -13.58
C VAL A 200 -4.77 -3.19 -14.11
N CYS A 201 -3.48 -3.07 -13.82
CA CYS A 201 -2.46 -3.96 -14.34
C CYS A 201 -1.72 -4.72 -13.23
N ARG A 202 -1.00 -5.76 -13.63
CA ARG A 202 -0.08 -6.50 -12.77
C ARG A 202 1.24 -6.74 -13.50
N VAL A 203 2.32 -6.91 -12.74
CA VAL A 203 3.56 -7.53 -13.23
C VAL A 203 3.66 -8.95 -12.70
N PRO A 204 4.35 -9.88 -13.40
CA PRO A 204 4.59 -11.21 -12.86
C PRO A 204 5.49 -11.17 -11.61
N GLY A 205 5.44 -12.24 -10.82
CA GLY A 205 6.23 -12.42 -9.60
C GLY A 205 5.38 -12.54 -8.34
N LEU A 206 6.05 -12.75 -7.21
CA LEU A 206 5.45 -12.97 -5.90
C LEU A 206 5.47 -11.68 -5.08
N LEU A 207 4.51 -11.54 -4.19
CA LEU A 207 4.60 -10.65 -3.06
C LEU A 207 5.13 -11.46 -1.87
N PHE A 208 6.18 -10.98 -1.25
CA PHE A 208 6.77 -11.56 -0.05
C PHE A 208 6.35 -10.76 1.17
N HIS A 209 5.54 -11.38 2.04
CA HIS A 209 5.01 -10.77 3.25
C HIS A 209 5.83 -11.21 4.47
N LEU A 210 6.40 -10.24 5.15
CA LEU A 210 7.13 -10.42 6.39
C LEU A 210 6.15 -10.74 7.52
N ASN A 211 6.20 -11.96 8.03
CA ASN A 211 5.23 -12.45 9.00
C ASN A 211 5.21 -11.61 10.28
N HIS A 212 4.02 -11.37 10.82
CA HIS A 212 3.80 -10.66 12.07
C HIS A 212 2.48 -11.06 12.71
N GLN A 213 2.32 -10.77 14.01
CA GLN A 213 1.05 -10.94 14.69
C GLN A 213 0.01 -9.91 14.17
N ARG A 214 -1.21 -10.37 13.89
CA ARG A 214 -2.30 -9.49 13.47
C ARG A 214 -2.89 -8.74 14.66
N GLY A 215 -3.03 -7.43 14.53
CA GLY A 215 -3.72 -6.56 15.49
C GLY A 215 -5.21 -6.41 15.17
N VAL A 216 -5.89 -5.62 16.00
CA VAL A 216 -7.34 -5.35 15.89
C VAL A 216 -7.74 -4.70 14.55
N ASP A 217 -6.83 -3.99 13.91
CA ASP A 217 -7.02 -3.34 12.61
C ASP A 217 -6.76 -4.29 11.42
N SER A 218 -6.62 -5.60 11.65
CA SER A 218 -6.26 -6.56 10.60
C SER A 218 -7.15 -7.80 10.60
N VAL A 219 -8.30 -7.75 11.28
CA VAL A 219 -9.20 -8.90 11.47
C VAL A 219 -10.65 -8.54 11.21
N PRO A 220 -11.50 -9.53 10.80
CA PRO A 220 -12.93 -9.31 10.53
C PRO A 220 -13.76 -8.90 11.75
N GLU A 221 -13.24 -9.15 12.96
CA GLU A 221 -13.89 -8.80 14.24
C GLU A 221 -13.84 -7.31 14.56
N ASN A 222 -13.16 -6.48 13.73
CA ASN A 222 -13.17 -5.04 13.93
C ASN A 222 -14.60 -4.46 13.76
N PRO A 223 -14.99 -3.43 14.53
CA PRO A 223 -16.37 -2.93 14.56
C PRO A 223 -16.81 -2.25 13.25
N PHE A 224 -15.90 -1.96 12.33
CA PHE A 224 -16.20 -1.30 11.06
C PHE A 224 -16.43 -2.29 9.91
N TYR A 225 -16.11 -3.57 10.10
CA TYR A 225 -16.15 -4.57 9.03
C TYR A 225 -17.51 -4.64 8.32
N GLN A 226 -18.61 -4.64 9.08
CA GLN A 226 -19.97 -4.66 8.51
C GLN A 226 -20.30 -3.38 7.74
N LYS A 227 -19.86 -2.22 8.26
CA LYS A 227 -20.02 -0.93 7.57
C LYS A 227 -19.21 -0.89 6.27
N ASN A 228 -18.00 -1.43 6.27
CA ASN A 228 -17.16 -1.55 5.10
C ASN A 228 -17.81 -2.44 4.02
N ILE A 229 -18.42 -3.57 4.41
CA ILE A 229 -19.22 -4.41 3.48
C ILE A 229 -20.38 -3.63 2.87
N GLN A 230 -21.10 -2.86 3.67
CA GLN A 230 -22.23 -2.05 3.18
C GLN A 230 -21.77 -1.00 2.17
N GLU A 231 -20.66 -0.30 2.44
CA GLU A 231 -20.08 0.69 1.51
C GLU A 231 -19.61 0.02 0.21
N TYR A 232 -18.92 -1.13 0.30
CA TYR A 232 -18.51 -1.91 -0.86
C TYR A 232 -19.71 -2.34 -1.72
N ASN A 233 -20.77 -2.90 -1.11
CA ASN A 233 -21.97 -3.32 -1.81
C ASN A 233 -22.71 -2.14 -2.45
N LYS A 234 -22.77 -0.99 -1.76
CA LYS A 234 -23.36 0.24 -2.28
C LYS A 234 -22.66 0.69 -3.57
N ILE A 235 -21.32 0.73 -3.58
CA ILE A 235 -20.55 1.09 -4.77
C ILE A 235 -20.73 0.07 -5.89
N ASN A 236 -20.77 -1.21 -5.55
CA ASN A 236 -20.98 -2.27 -6.54
C ASN A 236 -22.38 -2.25 -7.17
N SER A 237 -23.39 -1.73 -6.49
CA SER A 237 -24.74 -1.57 -7.05
C SER A 237 -24.89 -0.39 -8.02
N MET A 238 -23.95 0.57 -8.02
CA MET A 238 -23.99 1.76 -8.85
C MET A 238 -23.54 1.46 -10.30
N ASN A 239 -24.21 2.06 -11.26
CA ASN A 239 -23.66 2.21 -12.62
C ASN A 239 -22.60 3.35 -12.64
N LYS A 240 -21.92 3.53 -13.77
CA LYS A 240 -20.82 4.52 -13.91
C LYS A 240 -21.27 5.94 -13.56
N THR A 241 -22.37 6.42 -14.10
CA THR A 241 -22.87 7.80 -13.86
C THR A 241 -23.25 8.03 -12.40
N GLN A 242 -23.89 7.04 -11.76
CA GLN A 242 -24.22 7.11 -10.33
C GLN A 242 -22.95 7.13 -9.47
N LEU A 243 -21.95 6.34 -9.85
CA LEU A 243 -20.68 6.27 -9.15
C LEU A 243 -19.89 7.59 -9.27
N GLU A 244 -19.82 8.18 -10.46
CA GLU A 244 -19.22 9.50 -10.69
C GLU A 244 -19.91 10.58 -9.83
N GLY A 245 -21.23 10.59 -9.80
CA GLY A 245 -22.00 11.50 -8.95
C GLY A 245 -21.74 11.28 -7.45
N TYR A 246 -21.57 10.04 -7.02
CA TYR A 246 -21.26 9.70 -5.63
C TYR A 246 -19.85 10.17 -5.24
N ILE A 247 -18.84 9.90 -6.07
CA ILE A 247 -17.45 10.32 -5.86
C ILE A 247 -17.34 11.84 -5.80
N ASN A 248 -18.00 12.58 -6.68
CA ASN A 248 -17.95 14.05 -6.72
C ASN A 248 -18.47 14.70 -5.42
N ASN A 249 -19.22 13.97 -4.59
CA ASN A 249 -19.70 14.42 -3.29
C ASN A 249 -18.78 14.02 -2.13
N TRP A 250 -17.69 13.32 -2.37
CA TRP A 250 -16.74 12.96 -1.33
C TRP A 250 -15.99 14.18 -0.80
N PRO A 251 -15.98 14.41 0.53
CA PRO A 251 -15.40 15.65 1.10
C PRO A 251 -13.88 15.74 0.94
N TRP A 252 -13.19 14.62 0.78
CA TRP A 252 -11.72 14.57 0.64
C TRP A 252 -11.23 14.84 -0.78
N ILE A 253 -12.10 14.92 -1.78
CA ILE A 253 -11.73 15.22 -3.17
C ILE A 253 -11.71 16.75 -3.43
N LYS A 254 -12.37 17.52 -2.59
CA LYS A 254 -12.50 18.97 -2.72
C LYS A 254 -11.24 19.73 -2.32
#